data_be3d0aeb37e69071b2ba21f023e019ca
#
_entry.id   be3d0aeb37e69071b2ba21f023e019ca
#
_cell.length_a   1.000
_cell.length_b   1.000
_cell.length_c   1.000
_cell.angle_alpha   90.00
_cell.angle_beta   90.00
_cell.angle_gamma   90.00
#
_symmetry.space_group_name_H-M   'P 1'
#
loop_
_entity.id
_entity.type
_entity.pdbx_description
1 polymer ?
#
loop_
_entity_poly.entity_id
_entity_poly.type
_entity_poly.pdbx_seq_one_letter_code
_entity_poly.pdbx_strand_id
1 'polypeptide(L)'
;EWDLKRLDMIIHQLDNRKTVYTADDIVTSFQSNTEGQSLFNFMQGIIARLKQMGKIRTAENYSCTLKSFMQFRGDRDVLLSEIDSDLMQLYEAYLHGKGAVRNTSSFYMRILRAVYNRALEKELMEQRNPFRHVYTGVDKTVKRAVPLSSIKRMKNLDLSLQPNLEFARDMFLFSFYTRGMSFIDMAHLKKKDLQNGFLSYRRRKTGQQLVIRWEKCMQEIVGKYPEDSLSPYLLPVLKYPFKDTHKHYRNVMSGINRNLKEIARLA
;
A
#
# COMPACT_ATOMS: atom_id res chain seq x y z
N GLU A 1 -9.58 29.76 -23.04
CA GLU A 1 -9.44 30.79 -21.99
C GLU A 1 -8.31 30.42 -21.00
N TRP A 2 -8.23 29.16 -20.58
CA TRP A 2 -7.18 28.67 -19.64
C TRP A 2 -5.78 28.58 -20.29
N ASP A 3 -5.69 28.15 -21.56
CA ASP A 3 -4.43 28.09 -22.30
C ASP A 3 -3.86 29.50 -22.58
N LEU A 4 -4.71 30.50 -22.75
CA LEU A 4 -4.28 31.88 -22.89
C LEU A 4 -3.68 32.43 -21.59
N LYS A 5 -4.35 32.22 -20.45
CA LYS A 5 -3.81 32.62 -19.14
C LYS A 5 -2.47 31.93 -18.82
N ARG A 6 -2.31 30.70 -19.29
CA ARG A 6 -1.10 29.94 -19.13
C ARG A 6 0.04 30.45 -20.03
N LEU A 7 -0.27 30.79 -21.28
CA LEU A 7 0.67 31.44 -22.16
C LEU A 7 1.16 32.77 -21.55
N ASP A 8 0.25 33.56 -21.00
CA ASP A 8 0.59 34.82 -20.31
C ASP A 8 1.51 34.58 -19.11
N MET A 9 1.24 33.55 -18.30
CA MET A 9 2.13 33.19 -17.17
C MET A 9 3.53 32.75 -17.64
N ILE A 10 3.64 31.99 -18.73
CA ILE A 10 4.93 31.57 -19.29
C ILE A 10 5.70 32.78 -19.82
N ILE A 11 5.02 33.69 -20.55
CA ILE A 11 5.61 34.92 -21.06
C ILE A 11 6.13 35.75 -19.87
N HIS A 12 5.30 36.01 -18.85
CA HIS A 12 5.72 36.73 -17.65
C HIS A 12 6.90 36.06 -16.92
N GLN A 13 6.97 34.75 -16.87
CA GLN A 13 8.13 34.02 -16.28
C GLN A 13 9.40 34.23 -17.12
N LEU A 14 9.31 34.19 -18.44
CA LEU A 14 10.44 34.42 -19.34
C LEU A 14 10.92 35.86 -19.26
N ASP A 15 9.98 36.84 -19.25
CA ASP A 15 10.28 38.27 -19.09
C ASP A 15 11.02 38.54 -17.76
N ASN A 16 10.57 37.95 -16.68
CA ASN A 16 11.22 38.10 -15.35
C ASN A 16 12.63 37.56 -15.28
N ARG A 17 12.98 36.57 -16.14
CA ARG A 17 14.36 36.03 -16.24
C ARG A 17 15.33 36.98 -16.98
N LYS A 18 14.85 38.06 -17.58
CA LYS A 18 15.66 39.03 -18.34
C LYS A 18 16.56 38.40 -19.42
N THR A 19 16.19 37.26 -19.93
CA THR A 19 16.86 36.57 -21.04
C THR A 19 16.07 36.80 -22.32
N VAL A 20 16.75 37.00 -23.44
CA VAL A 20 16.10 37.03 -24.74
C VAL A 20 15.54 35.66 -25.05
N TYR A 21 14.26 35.56 -25.34
CA TYR A 21 13.59 34.33 -25.69
C TYR A 21 12.90 34.43 -27.05
N THR A 22 12.72 33.29 -27.70
CA THR A 22 12.08 33.18 -29.03
C THR A 22 10.66 32.60 -28.87
N ALA A 23 9.88 32.64 -29.95
CA ALA A 23 8.59 31.93 -29.99
C ALA A 23 8.73 30.44 -29.76
N ASP A 24 9.83 29.82 -30.19
CA ASP A 24 10.13 28.40 -29.96
C ASP A 24 10.39 28.09 -28.47
N ASP A 25 10.99 29.01 -27.73
CA ASP A 25 11.17 28.88 -26.28
C ASP A 25 9.84 28.93 -25.54
N ILE A 26 8.89 29.77 -26.00
CA ILE A 26 7.52 29.78 -25.45
C ILE A 26 6.82 28.45 -25.76
N VAL A 27 6.88 27.97 -27.00
CA VAL A 27 6.28 26.71 -27.42
C VAL A 27 6.89 25.54 -26.62
N THR A 28 8.21 25.51 -26.48
CA THR A 28 8.92 24.47 -25.70
C THR A 28 8.53 24.52 -24.23
N SER A 29 8.46 25.70 -23.65
CA SER A 29 8.00 25.90 -22.27
C SER A 29 6.53 25.54 -22.10
N PHE A 30 5.69 25.81 -23.08
CA PHE A 30 4.29 25.41 -23.08
C PHE A 30 4.13 23.88 -23.18
N GLN A 31 4.92 23.21 -24.05
CA GLN A 31 4.92 21.77 -24.22
C GLN A 31 5.48 21.06 -23.00
N SER A 32 6.61 21.49 -22.44
CA SER A 32 7.19 20.91 -21.22
C SER A 32 6.26 21.06 -20.01
N ASN A 33 5.54 22.18 -19.92
CA ASN A 33 4.49 22.35 -18.94
C ASN A 33 3.27 21.45 -19.21
N THR A 34 2.97 21.09 -20.46
CA THR A 34 1.87 20.16 -20.80
C THR A 34 2.19 18.75 -20.33
N GLU A 35 3.44 18.29 -20.45
CA GLU A 35 3.88 17.03 -19.86
C GLU A 35 3.74 17.01 -18.33
N GLY A 36 4.01 18.13 -17.66
CA GLY A 36 3.80 18.29 -16.21
C GLY A 36 2.34 18.29 -15.78
N GLN A 37 1.41 18.52 -16.71
CA GLN A 37 -0.05 18.53 -16.46
C GLN A 37 -0.75 17.22 -16.86
N SER A 38 -0.04 16.29 -17.47
CA SER A 38 -0.51 14.94 -17.71
C SER A 38 -0.74 14.21 -16.38
N LEU A 39 -1.91 13.59 -16.22
CA LEU A 39 -2.24 12.83 -15.02
C LEU A 39 -1.25 11.66 -14.83
N PHE A 40 -0.91 10.95 -15.90
CA PHE A 40 -0.06 9.77 -15.80
C PHE A 40 1.35 10.16 -15.37
N ASN A 41 1.94 11.19 -15.99
CA ASN A 41 3.27 11.68 -15.62
C ASN A 41 3.27 12.25 -14.19
N PHE A 42 2.24 13.02 -13.83
CA PHE A 42 2.11 13.58 -12.50
C PHE A 42 2.02 12.48 -11.42
N MET A 43 1.22 11.43 -11.67
CA MET A 43 1.14 10.28 -10.77
C MET A 43 2.45 9.50 -10.70
N GLN A 44 3.16 9.31 -11.81
CA GLN A 44 4.46 8.66 -11.84
C GLN A 44 5.49 9.43 -11.00
N GLY A 45 5.50 10.76 -11.09
CA GLY A 45 6.33 11.61 -10.25
C GLY A 45 6.03 11.45 -8.75
N ILE A 46 4.74 11.38 -8.37
CA ILE A 46 4.33 11.11 -6.99
C ILE A 46 4.81 9.72 -6.53
N ILE A 47 4.66 8.69 -7.38
CA ILE A 47 5.08 7.31 -7.09
C ILE A 47 6.60 7.24 -6.87
N ALA A 48 7.39 7.88 -7.74
CA ALA A 48 8.84 7.95 -7.61
C ALA A 48 9.25 8.59 -6.27
N ARG A 49 8.65 9.73 -5.93
CA ARG A 49 8.90 10.43 -4.66
C ARG A 49 8.51 9.58 -3.44
N LEU A 50 7.38 8.87 -3.49
CA LEU A 50 6.97 7.98 -2.40
C LEU A 50 7.97 6.83 -2.20
N LYS A 51 8.53 6.26 -3.29
CA LYS A 51 9.57 5.24 -3.22
C LYS A 51 10.85 5.79 -2.58
N GLN A 52 11.31 6.98 -2.99
CA GLN A 52 12.48 7.66 -2.40
C GLN A 52 12.29 7.91 -0.90
N MET A 53 11.08 8.26 -0.46
CA MET A 53 10.74 8.43 0.96
C MET A 53 10.58 7.10 1.73
N GLY A 54 10.85 5.95 1.12
CA GLY A 54 10.67 4.64 1.74
C GLY A 54 9.20 4.22 1.94
N LYS A 55 8.22 4.97 1.43
CA LYS A 55 6.78 4.67 1.53
C LYS A 55 6.33 3.67 0.48
N ILE A 56 7.01 2.52 0.41
CA ILE A 56 6.87 1.53 -0.67
C ILE A 56 5.42 1.07 -0.83
N ARG A 57 4.73 0.71 0.27
CA ARG A 57 3.34 0.25 0.19
C ARG A 57 2.39 1.31 -0.35
N THR A 58 2.60 2.57 0.00
CA THR A 58 1.80 3.68 -0.54
C THR A 58 2.09 3.86 -2.04
N ALA A 59 3.35 3.79 -2.45
CA ALA A 59 3.75 3.85 -3.86
C ALA A 59 3.11 2.72 -4.68
N GLU A 60 3.06 1.49 -4.15
CA GLU A 60 2.37 0.35 -4.78
C GLU A 60 0.87 0.61 -4.97
N ASN A 61 0.20 1.20 -3.98
CA ASN A 61 -1.21 1.55 -4.06
C ASN A 61 -1.47 2.58 -5.17
N TYR A 62 -0.63 3.64 -5.26
CA TYR A 62 -0.72 4.63 -6.33
C TYR A 62 -0.43 4.00 -7.70
N SER A 63 0.57 3.12 -7.80
CA SER A 63 0.89 2.40 -9.05
C SER A 63 -0.27 1.49 -9.49
N CYS A 64 -0.93 0.81 -8.55
CA CYS A 64 -2.10 -0.02 -8.85
C CYS A 64 -3.26 0.83 -9.38
N THR A 65 -3.51 1.99 -8.76
CA THR A 65 -4.56 2.93 -9.19
C THR A 65 -4.24 3.49 -10.59
N LEU A 66 -3.01 3.92 -10.83
CA LEU A 66 -2.58 4.41 -12.13
C LEU A 66 -2.79 3.35 -13.22
N LYS A 67 -2.32 2.12 -13.00
CA LYS A 67 -2.51 1.01 -13.95
C LYS A 67 -3.99 0.74 -14.25
N SER A 68 -4.84 0.75 -13.24
CA SER A 68 -6.29 0.56 -13.42
C SER A 68 -6.91 1.69 -14.23
N PHE A 69 -6.48 2.94 -13.98
CA PHE A 69 -6.99 4.09 -14.72
C PHE A 69 -6.47 4.12 -16.17
N MET A 70 -5.20 3.75 -16.40
CA MET A 70 -4.63 3.57 -17.75
C MET A 70 -5.44 2.53 -18.55
N GLN A 71 -5.74 1.38 -17.95
CA GLN A 71 -6.57 0.35 -18.60
C GLN A 71 -7.98 0.86 -18.96
N PHE A 72 -8.60 1.64 -18.08
CA PHE A 72 -9.88 2.29 -18.35
C PHE A 72 -9.80 3.23 -19.54
N ARG A 73 -8.73 3.99 -19.66
CA ARG A 73 -8.51 4.96 -20.73
C ARG A 73 -7.95 4.33 -22.03
N GLY A 74 -7.64 3.03 -22.04
CA GLY A 74 -6.95 2.39 -23.18
C GLY A 74 -5.58 3.02 -23.45
N ASP A 75 -4.83 3.27 -22.36
CA ASP A 75 -3.52 3.92 -22.31
C ASP A 75 -3.48 5.36 -22.87
N ARG A 76 -4.64 5.97 -23.10
CA ARG A 76 -4.72 7.39 -23.46
C ARG A 76 -4.66 8.25 -22.22
N ASP A 77 -3.66 9.09 -22.14
CA ASP A 77 -3.50 10.02 -21.01
C ASP A 77 -4.62 11.08 -20.99
N VAL A 78 -4.71 11.81 -19.92
CA VAL A 78 -5.68 12.88 -19.70
C VAL A 78 -4.97 14.04 -18.99
N LEU A 79 -5.29 15.25 -19.37
CA LEU A 79 -4.78 16.43 -18.67
C LEU A 79 -5.45 16.54 -17.30
N LEU A 80 -4.71 17.04 -16.31
CA LEU A 80 -5.25 17.29 -14.96
C LEU A 80 -6.48 18.20 -15.00
N SER A 81 -6.51 19.17 -15.93
CA SER A 81 -7.63 20.09 -16.15
C SER A 81 -8.88 19.45 -16.76
N GLU A 82 -8.73 18.28 -17.39
CA GLU A 82 -9.84 17.51 -18.00
C GLU A 82 -10.49 16.55 -17.03
N ILE A 83 -9.95 16.42 -15.80
CA ILE A 83 -10.53 15.57 -14.77
C ILE A 83 -11.79 16.26 -14.24
N ASP A 84 -12.94 15.76 -14.68
CA ASP A 84 -14.27 16.24 -14.30
C ASP A 84 -15.10 15.13 -13.62
N SER A 85 -16.33 15.50 -13.26
CA SER A 85 -17.26 14.58 -12.59
C SER A 85 -17.70 13.43 -13.47
N ASP A 86 -17.89 13.67 -14.76
CA ASP A 86 -18.38 12.66 -15.71
C ASP A 86 -17.31 11.60 -15.94
N LEU A 87 -16.04 12.01 -16.12
CA LEU A 87 -14.91 11.09 -16.23
C LEU A 87 -14.80 10.20 -14.99
N MET A 88 -14.98 10.75 -13.78
CA MET A 88 -14.90 9.97 -12.55
C MET A 88 -16.07 9.01 -12.40
N GLN A 89 -17.28 9.39 -12.78
CA GLN A 89 -18.45 8.50 -12.80
C GLN A 89 -18.27 7.36 -13.82
N LEU A 90 -17.78 7.65 -15.03
CA LEU A 90 -17.47 6.64 -16.04
C LEU A 90 -16.42 5.64 -15.54
N TYR A 91 -15.38 6.13 -14.84
CA TYR A 91 -14.38 5.24 -14.26
C TYR A 91 -14.96 4.39 -13.13
N GLU A 92 -15.83 4.93 -12.27
CA GLU A 92 -16.52 4.15 -11.23
C GLU A 92 -17.39 3.04 -11.85
N ALA A 93 -18.17 3.38 -12.89
CA ALA A 93 -18.97 2.41 -13.63
C ALA A 93 -18.10 1.31 -14.27
N TYR A 94 -16.96 1.68 -14.88
CA TYR A 94 -15.99 0.72 -15.40
C TYR A 94 -15.48 -0.24 -14.32
N LEU A 95 -15.13 0.26 -13.15
CA LEU A 95 -14.66 -0.57 -12.04
C LEU A 95 -15.75 -1.56 -11.58
N HIS A 96 -17.00 -1.11 -11.49
CA HIS A 96 -18.13 -1.97 -11.13
C HIS A 96 -18.37 -3.03 -12.21
N GLY A 97 -18.28 -2.67 -13.50
CA GLY A 97 -18.36 -3.62 -14.62
C GLY A 97 -17.26 -4.67 -14.62
N LYS A 98 -16.10 -4.37 -14.02
CA LYS A 98 -15.03 -5.35 -13.76
C LYS A 98 -15.22 -6.17 -12.48
N GLY A 99 -16.36 -6.03 -11.80
CA GLY A 99 -16.68 -6.76 -10.56
C GLY A 99 -16.05 -6.16 -9.29
N ALA A 100 -15.55 -4.93 -9.34
CA ALA A 100 -15.03 -4.28 -8.14
C ALA A 100 -16.16 -3.99 -7.15
N VAL A 101 -15.99 -4.44 -5.90
CA VAL A 101 -16.91 -4.07 -4.81
C VAL A 101 -16.70 -2.61 -4.40
N ARG A 102 -17.73 -2.01 -3.81
CA ARG A 102 -17.79 -0.57 -3.48
C ARG A 102 -16.58 -0.04 -2.70
N ASN A 103 -16.05 -0.81 -1.76
CA ASN A 103 -14.82 -0.41 -1.04
C ASN A 103 -13.58 -0.43 -1.94
N THR A 104 -13.57 -1.26 -2.98
CA THR A 104 -12.47 -1.31 -3.96
C THR A 104 -12.53 -0.12 -4.91
N SER A 105 -13.70 0.22 -5.47
CA SER A 105 -13.86 1.43 -6.30
C SER A 105 -13.54 2.68 -5.50
N SER A 106 -14.06 2.79 -4.28
CA SER A 106 -13.74 3.89 -3.36
C SER A 106 -12.24 4.02 -3.06
N PHE A 107 -11.51 2.91 -2.96
CA PHE A 107 -10.06 2.94 -2.76
C PHE A 107 -9.36 3.65 -3.92
N TYR A 108 -9.71 3.33 -5.15
CA TYR A 108 -9.16 4.00 -6.35
C TYR A 108 -9.55 5.47 -6.40
N MET A 109 -10.83 5.80 -6.13
CA MET A 109 -11.32 7.17 -6.11
C MET A 109 -10.61 8.04 -5.07
N ARG A 110 -10.35 7.51 -3.88
CA ARG A 110 -9.61 8.24 -2.83
C ARG A 110 -8.17 8.55 -3.22
N ILE A 111 -7.51 7.64 -3.94
CA ILE A 111 -6.14 7.88 -4.43
C ILE A 111 -6.16 8.96 -5.53
N LEU A 112 -7.07 8.85 -6.51
CA LEU A 112 -7.20 9.87 -7.56
C LEU A 112 -7.56 11.24 -6.96
N ARG A 113 -8.45 11.28 -5.95
CA ARG A 113 -8.77 12.53 -5.23
C ARG A 113 -7.54 13.12 -4.54
N ALA A 114 -6.70 12.27 -3.93
CA ALA A 114 -5.46 12.75 -3.31
C ALA A 114 -4.45 13.27 -4.34
N VAL A 115 -4.40 12.69 -5.54
CA VAL A 115 -3.59 13.18 -6.66
C VAL A 115 -4.13 14.53 -7.16
N TYR A 116 -5.44 14.60 -7.38
CA TYR A 116 -6.13 15.82 -7.80
C TYR A 116 -5.89 16.98 -6.82
N ASN A 117 -6.07 16.76 -5.53
CA ASN A 117 -5.82 17.76 -4.51
C ASN A 117 -4.37 18.26 -4.50
N ARG A 118 -3.39 17.35 -4.73
CA ARG A 118 -1.98 17.76 -4.87
C ARG A 118 -1.70 18.58 -6.11
N ALA A 119 -2.45 18.35 -7.19
CA ALA A 119 -2.35 19.18 -8.38
C ALA A 119 -2.91 20.60 -8.13
N LEU A 120 -4.02 20.69 -7.38
CA LEU A 120 -4.56 21.98 -6.92
C LEU A 120 -3.61 22.73 -5.99
N GLU A 121 -3.01 22.03 -4.98
CA GLU A 121 -2.00 22.61 -4.07
C GLU A 121 -0.78 23.18 -4.82
N LYS A 122 -0.50 22.65 -6.02
CA LYS A 122 0.58 23.13 -6.90
C LYS A 122 0.11 24.13 -7.96
N GLU A 123 -1.14 24.56 -7.89
CA GLU A 123 -1.75 25.51 -8.83
C GLU A 123 -1.65 25.08 -10.31
N LEU A 124 -1.65 23.74 -10.56
CA LEU A 124 -1.57 23.20 -11.92
C LEU A 124 -2.92 23.20 -12.64
N MET A 125 -4.01 23.46 -11.94
CA MET A 125 -5.37 23.45 -12.47
C MET A 125 -6.35 24.16 -11.53
N GLU A 126 -7.55 24.48 -12.02
CA GLU A 126 -8.64 25.05 -11.22
C GLU A 126 -9.53 23.94 -10.59
N GLN A 127 -10.20 24.28 -9.49
CA GLN A 127 -11.09 23.36 -8.78
C GLN A 127 -12.40 23.10 -9.57
N ARG A 128 -12.70 21.82 -9.85
CA ARG A 128 -13.92 21.37 -10.56
C ARG A 128 -14.74 20.35 -9.78
N ASN A 129 -14.34 20.00 -8.55
CA ASN A 129 -15.01 19.01 -7.67
C ASN A 129 -15.36 17.66 -8.34
N PRO A 130 -14.44 16.99 -9.06
CA PRO A 130 -14.72 15.81 -9.88
C PRO A 130 -15.22 14.61 -9.07
N PHE A 131 -14.97 14.57 -7.77
CA PHE A 131 -15.34 13.45 -6.90
C PHE A 131 -16.68 13.65 -6.16
N ARG A 132 -17.47 14.65 -6.55
CA ARG A 132 -18.75 14.99 -5.88
C ARG A 132 -19.78 13.83 -6.00
N HIS A 133 -19.83 13.18 -7.17
CA HIS A 133 -20.86 12.18 -7.48
C HIS A 133 -20.37 10.74 -7.46
N VAL A 134 -19.12 10.50 -7.02
CA VAL A 134 -18.57 9.15 -6.85
C VAL A 134 -18.37 8.81 -5.39
N TYR A 135 -18.41 7.52 -5.07
CA TYR A 135 -18.24 7.08 -3.69
C TYR A 135 -16.77 7.10 -3.26
N THR A 136 -16.47 7.87 -2.22
CA THR A 136 -15.12 7.94 -1.61
C THR A 136 -15.12 7.55 -0.13
N GLY A 137 -16.20 6.99 0.38
CA GLY A 137 -16.33 6.52 1.76
C GLY A 137 -15.73 5.14 1.98
N VAL A 138 -16.02 4.56 3.15
CA VAL A 138 -15.66 3.19 3.50
C VAL A 138 -16.88 2.52 4.12
N ASP A 139 -17.41 1.52 3.42
CA ASP A 139 -18.49 0.71 3.95
C ASP A 139 -17.98 -0.20 5.06
N LYS A 140 -18.79 -0.37 6.10
CA LYS A 140 -18.51 -1.35 7.15
C LYS A 140 -18.54 -2.76 6.56
N THR A 141 -17.49 -3.52 6.77
CA THR A 141 -17.41 -4.93 6.38
C THR A 141 -17.72 -5.82 7.58
N VAL A 142 -18.40 -6.93 7.32
CA VAL A 142 -18.62 -7.96 8.34
C VAL A 142 -17.28 -8.53 8.76
N LYS A 143 -16.96 -8.40 10.04
CA LYS A 143 -15.75 -9.01 10.60
C LYS A 143 -15.96 -10.52 10.73
N ARG A 144 -15.14 -11.30 10.03
CA ARG A 144 -15.16 -12.77 10.11
C ARG A 144 -14.29 -13.21 11.28
N ALA A 145 -14.84 -13.13 12.50
CA ALA A 145 -14.17 -13.67 13.68
C ALA A 145 -14.21 -15.19 13.62
N VAL A 146 -13.06 -15.83 13.86
CA VAL A 146 -12.95 -17.27 13.96
C VAL A 146 -13.28 -17.68 15.41
N PRO A 147 -14.20 -18.64 15.65
CA PRO A 147 -14.55 -19.08 16.99
C PRO A 147 -13.35 -19.79 17.66
N LEU A 148 -13.29 -19.75 18.99
CA LEU A 148 -12.20 -20.34 19.75
C LEU A 148 -12.10 -21.86 19.54
N SER A 149 -13.22 -22.53 19.29
CA SER A 149 -13.25 -23.97 18.96
C SER A 149 -12.44 -24.28 17.69
N SER A 150 -12.53 -23.45 16.66
CA SER A 150 -11.73 -23.60 15.43
C SER A 150 -10.25 -23.33 15.69
N ILE A 151 -9.90 -22.35 16.55
CA ILE A 151 -8.51 -22.14 16.96
C ILE A 151 -7.96 -23.39 17.69
N LYS A 152 -8.74 -23.99 18.60
CA LYS A 152 -8.35 -25.21 19.30
C LYS A 152 -8.17 -26.39 18.34
N ARG A 153 -9.08 -26.58 17.35
CA ARG A 153 -8.94 -27.63 16.33
C ARG A 153 -7.66 -27.42 15.52
N MET A 154 -7.42 -26.21 15.03
CA MET A 154 -6.21 -25.88 14.29
C MET A 154 -4.94 -26.15 15.09
N LYS A 155 -4.92 -25.78 16.39
CA LYS A 155 -3.79 -26.06 17.29
C LYS A 155 -3.48 -27.54 17.40
N ASN A 156 -4.52 -28.40 17.46
CA ASN A 156 -4.42 -29.83 17.69
C ASN A 156 -4.21 -30.66 16.42
N LEU A 157 -4.14 -30.06 15.24
CA LEU A 157 -3.82 -30.77 14.01
C LEU A 157 -2.40 -31.36 14.09
N ASP A 158 -2.27 -32.63 13.76
CA ASP A 158 -0.96 -33.21 13.52
C ASP A 158 -0.44 -32.82 12.15
N LEU A 159 0.57 -31.97 12.15
CA LEU A 159 1.23 -31.46 10.95
C LEU A 159 2.72 -31.79 10.91
N SER A 160 3.15 -32.78 11.70
CA SER A 160 4.55 -33.21 11.85
C SER A 160 5.21 -33.56 10.51
N LEU A 161 4.46 -34.14 9.58
CA LEU A 161 4.92 -34.47 8.23
C LEU A 161 4.80 -33.33 7.21
N GLN A 162 4.28 -32.17 7.61
CA GLN A 162 4.00 -31.05 6.74
C GLN A 162 4.57 -29.74 7.31
N PRO A 163 5.90 -29.57 7.31
CA PRO A 163 6.57 -28.47 8.02
C PRO A 163 6.13 -27.08 7.54
N ASN A 164 5.74 -26.93 6.27
CA ASN A 164 5.24 -25.66 5.75
C ASN A 164 3.86 -25.29 6.32
N LEU A 165 2.98 -26.27 6.50
CA LEU A 165 1.68 -26.08 7.14
C LEU A 165 1.87 -25.83 8.64
N GLU A 166 2.74 -26.60 9.29
CA GLU A 166 3.08 -26.38 10.70
C GLU A 166 3.58 -24.97 10.94
N PHE A 167 4.53 -24.49 10.14
CA PHE A 167 5.03 -23.11 10.23
C PHE A 167 3.92 -22.07 10.06
N ALA A 168 3.02 -22.25 9.08
CA ALA A 168 1.91 -21.33 8.86
C ALA A 168 0.93 -21.30 10.05
N ARG A 169 0.61 -22.50 10.62
CA ARG A 169 -0.19 -22.64 11.84
C ARG A 169 0.46 -21.89 13.00
N ASP A 170 1.72 -22.12 13.22
CA ASP A 170 2.47 -21.56 14.34
C ASP A 170 2.54 -20.03 14.24
N MET A 171 2.73 -19.47 13.05
CA MET A 171 2.68 -18.02 12.83
C MET A 171 1.27 -17.45 13.09
N PHE A 172 0.23 -18.15 12.71
CA PHE A 172 -1.15 -17.73 13.02
C PHE A 172 -1.42 -17.76 14.53
N LEU A 173 -1.03 -18.86 15.21
CA LEU A 173 -1.19 -19.01 16.66
C LEU A 173 -0.35 -17.97 17.43
N PHE A 174 0.86 -17.68 16.98
CA PHE A 174 1.69 -16.64 17.57
C PHE A 174 1.01 -15.26 17.46
N SER A 175 0.45 -14.93 16.28
CA SER A 175 -0.35 -13.72 16.11
C SER A 175 -1.54 -13.68 17.08
N PHE A 176 -2.23 -14.81 17.24
CA PHE A 176 -3.37 -14.92 18.17
C PHE A 176 -2.94 -14.69 19.63
N TYR A 177 -1.88 -15.38 20.08
CA TYR A 177 -1.37 -15.25 21.45
C TYR A 177 -0.81 -13.83 21.73
N THR A 178 -0.23 -13.19 20.74
CA THR A 178 0.24 -11.80 20.84
C THR A 178 -0.85 -10.76 20.58
N ARG A 179 -2.14 -11.12 20.80
CA ARG A 179 -3.32 -10.25 20.72
C ARG A 179 -3.51 -9.62 19.33
N GLY A 180 -3.24 -10.38 18.28
CA GLY A 180 -3.41 -9.93 16.88
C GLY A 180 -2.24 -9.12 16.37
N MET A 181 -1.01 -9.44 16.77
CA MET A 181 0.19 -8.85 16.17
C MET A 181 0.16 -9.04 14.66
N SER A 182 0.40 -7.98 13.91
CA SER A 182 0.40 -8.07 12.45
C SER A 182 1.59 -8.88 11.94
N PHE A 183 1.44 -9.58 10.82
CA PHE A 183 2.52 -10.40 10.26
C PHE A 183 3.79 -9.59 9.96
N ILE A 184 3.65 -8.32 9.54
CA ILE A 184 4.82 -7.46 9.32
C ILE A 184 5.55 -7.14 10.63
N ASP A 185 4.82 -6.98 11.74
CA ASP A 185 5.44 -6.75 13.06
C ASP A 185 6.13 -8.03 13.54
N MET A 186 5.48 -9.21 13.40
CA MET A 186 6.07 -10.51 13.71
C MET A 186 7.37 -10.76 12.94
N ALA A 187 7.36 -10.49 11.62
CA ALA A 187 8.53 -10.72 10.77
C ALA A 187 9.75 -9.87 11.16
N HIS A 188 9.52 -8.71 11.76
CA HIS A 188 10.60 -7.80 12.18
C HIS A 188 10.83 -7.78 13.69
N LEU A 189 10.17 -8.67 14.42
CA LEU A 189 10.35 -8.79 15.87
C LEU A 189 11.76 -9.26 16.17
N LYS A 190 12.48 -8.58 17.04
CA LYS A 190 13.89 -8.85 17.35
C LYS A 190 14.01 -9.59 18.68
N LYS A 191 15.06 -10.39 18.84
CA LYS A 191 15.39 -11.06 20.10
C LYS A 191 15.49 -10.07 21.28
N LYS A 192 16.06 -8.88 21.04
CA LYS A 192 16.18 -7.80 22.03
C LYS A 192 14.85 -7.18 22.46
N ASP A 193 13.77 -7.41 21.73
CA ASP A 193 12.43 -6.90 22.07
C ASP A 193 11.79 -7.75 23.19
N LEU A 194 12.39 -8.92 23.50
CA LEU A 194 12.01 -9.78 24.62
C LEU A 194 12.94 -9.52 25.82
N GLN A 195 12.41 -8.92 26.87
CA GLN A 195 13.15 -8.58 28.08
C GLN A 195 12.27 -8.74 29.33
N ASN A 196 12.85 -9.26 30.41
CA ASN A 196 12.20 -9.35 31.73
C ASN A 196 10.80 -10.00 31.70
N GLY A 197 10.60 -11.01 30.85
CA GLY A 197 9.31 -11.69 30.72
C GLY A 197 8.24 -10.91 29.95
N PHE A 198 8.63 -9.86 29.25
CA PHE A 198 7.74 -9.06 28.41
C PHE A 198 8.31 -8.90 27.01
N LEU A 199 7.40 -8.95 26.03
CA LEU A 199 7.65 -8.62 24.62
C LEU A 199 7.25 -7.18 24.39
N SER A 200 8.22 -6.29 24.11
CA SER A 200 7.99 -4.86 23.91
C SER A 200 8.40 -4.48 22.51
N TYR A 201 7.46 -4.04 21.68
CA TYR A 201 7.73 -3.69 20.30
C TYR A 201 6.94 -2.45 19.87
N ARG A 202 7.43 -1.76 18.84
CA ARG A 202 6.75 -0.62 18.22
C ARG A 202 6.06 -1.06 16.94
N ARG A 203 4.73 -0.89 16.91
CA ARG A 203 3.89 -1.24 15.75
C ARG A 203 4.32 -0.46 14.51
N ARG A 204 4.71 -1.14 13.45
CA ARG A 204 5.24 -0.50 12.23
C ARG A 204 4.21 0.40 11.51
N LYS A 205 2.93 0.05 11.58
CA LYS A 205 1.88 0.82 10.90
C LYS A 205 1.56 2.14 11.58
N THR A 206 1.60 2.20 12.92
CA THR A 206 1.09 3.34 13.71
C THR A 206 2.14 3.98 14.60
N GLY A 207 3.32 3.34 14.77
CA GLY A 207 4.35 3.79 15.69
C GLY A 207 4.01 3.57 17.18
N GLN A 208 2.86 2.98 17.50
CA GLN A 208 2.43 2.72 18.87
C GLN A 208 3.35 1.69 19.54
N GLN A 209 3.80 1.98 20.76
CA GLN A 209 4.49 1.02 21.63
C GLN A 209 3.48 0.06 22.22
N LEU A 210 3.76 -1.24 22.12
CA LEU A 210 2.94 -2.32 22.68
C LEU A 210 3.83 -3.19 23.56
N VAL A 211 3.29 -3.59 24.71
CA VAL A 211 3.94 -4.48 25.68
C VAL A 211 3.02 -5.67 25.94
N ILE A 212 3.53 -6.87 25.78
CA ILE A 212 2.80 -8.12 25.91
C ILE A 212 3.58 -9.03 26.87
N ARG A 213 2.89 -9.61 27.84
CA ARG A 213 3.50 -10.60 28.72
C ARG A 213 3.92 -11.83 27.89
N TRP A 214 5.14 -12.33 28.13
CA TRP A 214 5.71 -13.46 27.44
C TRP A 214 5.21 -14.79 28.04
N GLU A 215 4.22 -15.38 27.40
CA GLU A 215 3.52 -16.56 27.88
C GLU A 215 4.13 -17.88 27.35
N LYS A 216 3.95 -18.99 28.08
CA LYS A 216 4.46 -20.32 27.72
C LYS A 216 4.09 -20.74 26.30
N CYS A 217 2.88 -20.46 25.85
CA CYS A 217 2.42 -20.79 24.50
C CYS A 217 3.20 -20.09 23.37
N MET A 218 3.74 -18.90 23.64
CA MET A 218 4.62 -18.18 22.70
C MET A 218 6.02 -18.78 22.73
N GLN A 219 6.51 -19.14 23.92
CA GLN A 219 7.82 -19.80 24.12
C GLN A 219 7.87 -21.13 23.38
N GLU A 220 6.82 -21.95 23.50
CA GLU A 220 6.70 -23.23 22.82
C GLU A 220 6.77 -23.08 21.30
N ILE A 221 6.15 -22.04 20.73
CA ILE A 221 6.24 -21.79 19.29
C ILE A 221 7.65 -21.39 18.88
N VAL A 222 8.25 -20.43 19.57
CA VAL A 222 9.60 -19.95 19.23
C VAL A 222 10.63 -21.07 19.40
N GLY A 223 10.51 -21.88 20.46
CA GLY A 223 11.41 -23.00 20.76
C GLY A 223 11.39 -24.18 19.76
N LYS A 224 10.37 -24.26 18.89
CA LYS A 224 10.33 -25.23 17.79
C LYS A 224 11.34 -24.95 16.69
N TYR A 225 11.74 -23.72 16.54
CA TYR A 225 12.61 -23.29 15.44
C TYR A 225 14.04 -23.14 15.94
N PRO A 226 15.04 -23.65 15.19
CA PRO A 226 16.43 -23.54 15.58
C PRO A 226 16.83 -22.07 15.69
N GLU A 227 17.56 -21.75 16.74
CA GLU A 227 18.10 -20.42 16.93
C GLU A 227 19.22 -20.14 15.92
N ASP A 228 19.02 -19.15 15.07
CA ASP A 228 20.08 -18.60 14.23
C ASP A 228 20.78 -17.48 15.01
N SER A 229 22.00 -17.73 15.48
CA SER A 229 22.79 -16.78 16.26
C SER A 229 23.16 -15.51 15.48
N LEU A 230 23.23 -15.60 14.16
CA LEU A 230 23.53 -14.47 13.28
C LEU A 230 22.29 -13.60 13.01
N SER A 231 21.10 -14.19 13.13
CA SER A 231 19.86 -13.46 12.88
C SER A 231 19.43 -12.64 14.11
N PRO A 232 19.14 -11.34 13.96
CA PRO A 232 18.61 -10.51 15.05
C PRO A 232 17.12 -10.79 15.32
N TYR A 233 16.43 -11.55 14.45
CA TYR A 233 14.99 -11.76 14.53
C TYR A 233 14.62 -12.90 15.49
N LEU A 234 13.46 -12.73 16.16
CA LEU A 234 12.92 -13.72 17.10
C LEU A 234 12.28 -14.91 16.38
N LEU A 235 11.67 -14.67 15.22
CA LEU A 235 10.99 -15.68 14.42
C LEU A 235 11.70 -15.86 13.07
N PRO A 236 11.75 -17.09 12.51
CA PRO A 236 12.47 -17.37 11.27
C PRO A 236 11.68 -16.96 10.01
N VAL A 237 11.02 -15.81 10.06
CA VAL A 237 10.25 -15.27 8.93
C VAL A 237 11.15 -14.58 7.90
N LEU A 238 12.14 -13.82 8.38
CA LEU A 238 13.12 -13.16 7.55
C LEU A 238 14.47 -13.86 7.68
N LYS A 239 15.05 -14.23 6.55
CA LYS A 239 16.43 -14.75 6.49
C LYS A 239 17.43 -13.61 6.60
N TYR A 240 18.53 -13.82 7.29
CA TYR A 240 19.62 -12.86 7.48
C TYR A 240 20.97 -13.47 7.07
N PRO A 241 21.86 -12.73 6.37
CA PRO A 241 21.62 -11.45 5.71
C PRO A 241 20.85 -11.63 4.38
N PHE A 242 19.92 -10.73 4.06
CA PHE A 242 19.15 -10.79 2.81
C PHE A 242 19.14 -9.43 2.10
N LYS A 243 19.45 -9.41 0.79
CA LYS A 243 19.54 -8.17 0.00
C LYS A 243 18.19 -7.49 -0.22
N ASP A 244 17.10 -8.25 -0.42
CA ASP A 244 15.74 -7.73 -0.63
C ASP A 244 14.77 -8.32 0.38
N THR A 245 14.78 -7.74 1.59
CA THR A 245 13.89 -8.15 2.69
C THR A 245 12.42 -7.97 2.36
N HIS A 246 12.04 -6.97 1.54
CA HIS A 246 10.65 -6.70 1.18
C HIS A 246 10.07 -7.79 0.26
N LYS A 247 10.80 -8.16 -0.77
CA LYS A 247 10.40 -9.25 -1.69
C LYS A 247 10.32 -10.58 -0.96
N HIS A 248 11.32 -10.89 -0.13
CA HIS A 248 11.34 -12.11 0.69
C HIS A 248 10.13 -12.17 1.62
N TYR A 249 9.88 -11.10 2.39
CA TYR A 249 8.70 -10.97 3.26
C TYR A 249 7.40 -11.25 2.50
N ARG A 250 7.21 -10.66 1.33
CA ARG A 250 5.98 -10.86 0.53
C ARG A 250 5.80 -12.32 0.10
N ASN A 251 6.87 -12.98 -0.29
CA ASN A 251 6.84 -14.39 -0.69
C ASN A 251 6.46 -15.29 0.49
N VAL A 252 7.08 -15.09 1.66
CA VAL A 252 6.76 -15.85 2.88
C VAL A 252 5.32 -15.62 3.30
N MET A 253 4.86 -14.35 3.33
CA MET A 253 3.49 -13.99 3.66
C MET A 253 2.48 -14.66 2.70
N SER A 254 2.77 -14.67 1.40
CA SER A 254 1.92 -15.33 0.39
C SER A 254 1.86 -16.83 0.61
N GLY A 255 3.00 -17.48 0.92
CA GLY A 255 3.06 -18.89 1.27
C GLY A 255 2.25 -19.23 2.52
N ILE A 256 2.43 -18.48 3.60
CA ILE A 256 1.66 -18.65 4.84
C ILE A 256 0.15 -18.50 4.57
N ASN A 257 -0.29 -17.48 3.85
CA ASN A 257 -1.71 -17.29 3.54
C ASN A 257 -2.30 -18.45 2.72
N ARG A 258 -1.54 -19.02 1.79
CA ARG A 258 -1.96 -20.21 1.04
C ARG A 258 -2.08 -21.43 1.96
N ASN A 259 -1.09 -21.65 2.80
CA ASN A 259 -1.05 -22.79 3.73
C ASN A 259 -2.16 -22.68 4.81
N LEU A 260 -2.47 -21.47 5.28
CA LEU A 260 -3.60 -21.26 6.20
C LEU A 260 -4.95 -21.60 5.57
N LYS A 261 -5.13 -21.38 4.27
CA LYS A 261 -6.35 -21.83 3.56
C LYS A 261 -6.45 -23.36 3.54
N GLU A 262 -5.33 -24.05 3.40
CA GLU A 262 -5.28 -25.51 3.45
C GLU A 262 -5.58 -26.01 4.87
N ILE A 263 -4.94 -25.45 5.88
CA ILE A 263 -5.24 -25.75 7.29
C ILE A 263 -6.72 -25.54 7.61
N ALA A 264 -7.34 -24.47 7.07
CA ALA A 264 -8.76 -24.21 7.30
C ALA A 264 -9.70 -25.27 6.66
N ARG A 265 -9.22 -26.07 5.71
CA ARG A 265 -9.97 -27.21 5.16
C ARG A 265 -9.80 -28.48 6.00
N LEU A 266 -8.66 -28.59 6.68
CA LEU A 266 -8.34 -29.74 7.54
C LEU A 266 -8.93 -29.61 8.95
N ALA A 267 -9.21 -28.37 9.41
CA ALA A 267 -9.73 -28.05 10.75
C ALA A 267 -11.26 -27.91 10.78
#